data_4b5f03832abd2ef45b749e4f22e5c3a1
#
_entry.id   4b5f03832abd2ef45b749e4f22e5c3a1
#
_cell.length_a   1.000
_cell.length_b   1.000
_cell.length_c   1.000
_cell.angle_alpha   90.00
_cell.angle_beta   90.00
_cell.angle_gamma   90.00
#
_symmetry.space_group_name_H-M   'P 1'
#
loop_
_entity.id
_entity.type
_entity.pdbx_description
1 polymer ?
#
loop_
_entity_poly.entity_id
_entity_poly.type
_entity_poly.pdbx_seq_one_letter_code
_entity_poly.pdbx_strand_id
1 'polypeptide(L)'
;MKLLLKYFVAATLFVCAACSSKAPEVPAQYSAVDAKPAIYPDYTDVTVPCNIAPLVFRVAEPGADFVTCFTVGDKTLVYGGREVAPAVEEWRSLMAQAAGGAIKVEVYAYADDGWKMYEPFSIAVSADSIDPYISYRLIPPSYVAYEKLTISQRDLSNYDETVIYNNKFVSSEPDGQCINCHAYKNYKTDNMQFHVRQHLGGTVFVHNGKVKKVNMKTDTTISAGVYPFFNPKYDVVAYSVNNTGQIFHTKNPNKVEVQDQASDVIIYDPVREIVSHVANDPDCLEVFPAWSPDGEMLYYCSAYFPKRADIPHVENMIRNYKDVKYDILRRPWNPQTGEFGAVDTVFAASALGKSATFPRVSPCGRYLLFALAEYGCFHIWHKDADLYVLELATGDCWALEAANSDFPESYHAWSSTGKWILFASRRDDTNYSRLYIAHMNDDGTSDKAFLLPQEESEYYDFFDRSFNVPEFMVEPVSITPHEFVEVVKGDAVNVKYSAGFK
;
A
#
# COMPACT_ATOMS: atom_id res chain seq x y z
N MET A 1 -56.48 -47.20 28.88
CA MET A 1 -57.02 -45.96 29.51
C MET A 1 -56.19 -44.82 28.92
N LYS A 2 -56.79 -44.10 27.97
CA LYS A 2 -56.14 -43.12 27.10
C LYS A 2 -56.18 -41.75 27.80
N LEU A 3 -54.99 -41.14 27.97
CA LEU A 3 -54.90 -39.75 28.40
C LEU A 3 -54.51 -38.89 27.19
N LEU A 4 -55.42 -38.05 26.75
CA LEU A 4 -55.25 -37.04 25.72
C LEU A 4 -54.53 -35.84 26.35
N LEU A 5 -53.32 -35.53 25.90
CA LEU A 5 -52.62 -34.30 26.25
C LEU A 5 -52.92 -33.27 25.16
N LYS A 6 -53.67 -32.19 25.48
CA LYS A 6 -53.97 -31.10 24.61
C LYS A 6 -52.78 -30.12 24.62
N TYR A 7 -52.13 -29.97 23.48
CA TYR A 7 -51.16 -28.90 23.28
C TYR A 7 -51.86 -27.56 23.01
N PHE A 8 -51.69 -26.62 23.89
CA PHE A 8 -52.07 -25.22 23.69
C PHE A 8 -50.87 -24.57 22.91
N VAL A 9 -51.10 -24.25 21.65
CA VAL A 9 -50.18 -23.41 20.87
C VAL A 9 -50.60 -21.96 21.12
N ALA A 10 -49.82 -21.26 21.95
CA ALA A 10 -49.89 -19.81 22.07
C ALA A 10 -49.12 -19.20 20.90
N ALA A 11 -49.84 -18.72 19.90
CA ALA A 11 -49.30 -17.89 18.84
C ALA A 11 -48.97 -16.52 19.41
N THR A 12 -47.75 -16.28 19.76
CA THR A 12 -47.21 -14.93 20.07
C THR A 12 -47.06 -14.20 18.76
N LEU A 13 -47.97 -13.31 18.43
CA LEU A 13 -47.81 -12.33 17.37
C LEU A 13 -46.69 -11.36 17.81
N PHE A 14 -45.50 -11.55 17.26
CA PHE A 14 -44.48 -10.50 17.23
C PHE A 14 -44.97 -9.41 16.25
N VAL A 15 -45.56 -8.36 16.78
CA VAL A 15 -45.73 -7.12 16.04
C VAL A 15 -44.34 -6.52 15.91
N CYS A 16 -43.70 -6.77 14.79
CA CYS A 16 -42.58 -5.94 14.35
C CYS A 16 -43.17 -4.53 14.15
N ALA A 17 -43.02 -3.69 15.15
CA ALA A 17 -43.12 -2.25 14.95
C ALA A 17 -41.95 -1.89 14.02
N ALA A 18 -42.19 -1.91 12.71
CA ALA A 18 -41.34 -1.20 11.76
C ALA A 18 -41.45 0.27 12.19
N CYS A 19 -40.46 0.76 12.91
CA CYS A 19 -40.19 2.18 12.98
C CYS A 19 -39.99 2.63 11.54
N SER A 20 -41.01 3.17 10.91
CA SER A 20 -40.85 3.96 9.71
C SER A 20 -40.12 5.23 10.16
N SER A 21 -38.79 5.18 10.20
CA SER A 21 -38.01 6.39 10.31
C SER A 21 -38.37 7.25 9.10
N LYS A 22 -38.96 8.41 9.37
CA LYS A 22 -39.22 9.41 8.33
C LYS A 22 -37.90 9.64 7.60
N ALA A 23 -37.94 9.67 6.27
CA ALA A 23 -36.73 9.98 5.50
C ALA A 23 -36.13 11.30 6.03
N PRO A 24 -34.80 11.40 6.20
CA PRO A 24 -34.22 12.62 6.73
C PRO A 24 -34.53 13.78 5.79
N GLU A 25 -34.92 14.92 6.39
CA GLU A 25 -35.26 16.14 5.64
C GLU A 25 -34.18 17.19 5.90
N VAL A 26 -33.84 17.94 4.86
CA VAL A 26 -32.89 19.09 4.98
C VAL A 26 -33.53 20.14 5.90
N PRO A 27 -32.84 20.63 6.94
CA PRO A 27 -33.36 21.63 7.85
C PRO A 27 -33.78 22.93 7.12
N ALA A 28 -35.02 23.35 7.27
CA ALA A 28 -35.53 24.56 6.63
C ALA A 28 -35.02 25.85 7.29
N GLN A 29 -34.57 25.78 8.55
CA GLN A 29 -34.03 26.89 9.33
C GLN A 29 -32.72 26.42 10.01
N TYR A 30 -31.68 27.19 9.86
CA TYR A 30 -30.37 26.94 10.46
C TYR A 30 -29.58 28.25 10.63
N SER A 31 -28.58 28.23 11.52
CA SER A 31 -27.54 29.24 11.59
C SER A 31 -26.31 28.75 10.83
N ALA A 32 -25.62 29.65 10.12
CA ALA A 32 -24.40 29.30 9.42
C ALA A 32 -23.21 29.28 10.39
N VAL A 33 -22.30 28.31 10.20
CA VAL A 33 -21.01 28.19 10.86
C VAL A 33 -19.93 28.47 9.80
N ASP A 34 -19.05 29.43 10.06
CA ASP A 34 -17.96 29.81 9.18
C ASP A 34 -16.74 28.89 9.41
N ALA A 35 -16.95 27.59 9.22
CA ALA A 35 -15.92 26.55 9.28
C ALA A 35 -16.45 25.30 8.58
N LYS A 36 -15.57 24.51 7.96
CA LYS A 36 -15.88 23.18 7.43
C LYS A 36 -16.18 22.22 8.58
N PRO A 37 -17.07 21.22 8.36
CA PRO A 37 -17.36 20.23 9.39
C PRO A 37 -16.15 19.33 9.62
N ALA A 38 -15.88 18.98 10.89
CA ALA A 38 -14.98 17.88 11.21
C ALA A 38 -15.70 16.56 10.89
N ILE A 39 -15.10 15.76 10.02
CA ILE A 39 -15.56 14.40 9.67
C ILE A 39 -14.41 13.41 9.80
N TYR A 40 -14.71 12.14 10.04
CA TYR A 40 -13.72 11.08 10.07
C TYR A 40 -14.23 9.82 9.35
N PRO A 41 -13.45 9.26 8.40
CA PRO A 41 -12.22 9.83 7.83
C PRO A 41 -12.42 11.21 7.19
N ASP A 42 -11.32 12.00 7.10
CA ASP A 42 -11.37 13.33 6.49
C ASP A 42 -11.39 13.24 4.95
N TYR A 43 -12.58 13.29 4.39
CA TYR A 43 -12.83 13.34 2.94
C TYR A 43 -13.18 14.75 2.44
N THR A 44 -12.91 15.80 3.22
CA THR A 44 -13.14 17.17 2.76
C THR A 44 -12.20 17.55 1.62
N ASP A 45 -12.72 18.09 0.53
CA ASP A 45 -11.97 18.61 -0.62
C ASP A 45 -10.94 17.64 -1.23
N VAL A 46 -11.27 16.36 -1.24
CA VAL A 46 -10.46 15.32 -1.90
C VAL A 46 -10.87 15.14 -3.36
N THR A 47 -9.93 14.66 -4.17
CA THR A 47 -10.22 14.14 -5.51
C THR A 47 -10.27 12.62 -5.47
N VAL A 48 -11.36 12.03 -5.94
CA VAL A 48 -11.58 10.58 -5.94
C VAL A 48 -11.77 10.03 -7.35
N PRO A 49 -11.41 8.77 -7.63
CA PRO A 49 -11.69 8.14 -8.91
C PRO A 49 -13.18 7.82 -9.06
N CYS A 50 -13.70 7.90 -10.29
CA CYS A 50 -15.12 7.70 -10.57
C CYS A 50 -15.65 6.29 -10.24
N ASN A 51 -14.76 5.31 -10.00
CA ASN A 51 -15.09 3.91 -9.72
C ASN A 51 -14.73 3.43 -8.31
N ILE A 52 -14.52 4.33 -7.36
CA ILE A 52 -14.22 3.98 -5.96
C ILE A 52 -15.48 3.61 -5.17
N ALA A 53 -15.32 2.76 -4.16
CA ALA A 53 -16.36 2.45 -3.17
C ALA A 53 -16.88 3.71 -2.45
N PRO A 54 -18.08 3.68 -1.85
CA PRO A 54 -18.61 4.79 -1.09
C PRO A 54 -17.65 5.31 -0.03
N LEU A 55 -17.59 6.64 0.11
CA LEU A 55 -16.85 7.29 1.18
C LEU A 55 -17.73 7.32 2.44
N VAL A 56 -17.61 6.29 3.26
CA VAL A 56 -18.31 6.22 4.55
C VAL A 56 -17.53 7.02 5.59
N PHE A 57 -18.20 7.93 6.26
CA PHE A 57 -17.61 8.77 7.31
C PHE A 57 -18.58 9.06 8.42
N ARG A 58 -18.08 9.50 9.57
CA ARG A 58 -18.90 10.04 10.66
C ARG A 58 -18.64 11.53 10.85
N VAL A 59 -19.68 12.28 11.18
CA VAL A 59 -19.58 13.68 11.57
C VAL A 59 -18.99 13.73 12.98
N ALA A 60 -17.84 14.38 13.16
CA ALA A 60 -17.14 14.49 14.44
C ALA A 60 -17.54 15.74 15.25
N GLU A 61 -18.47 16.52 14.73
CA GLU A 61 -18.98 17.71 15.40
C GLU A 61 -19.86 17.38 16.63
N PRO A 62 -19.95 18.29 17.61
CA PRO A 62 -20.92 18.19 18.67
C PRO A 62 -22.34 18.38 18.14
N GLY A 63 -23.28 17.53 18.57
CA GLY A 63 -24.69 17.59 18.15
C GLY A 63 -25.46 16.37 18.60
N ALA A 64 -26.77 16.54 18.72
CA ALA A 64 -27.73 15.48 19.08
C ALA A 64 -28.30 14.77 17.84
N ASP A 65 -28.34 15.45 16.70
CA ASP A 65 -28.77 14.91 15.42
C ASP A 65 -28.02 15.54 14.26
N PHE A 66 -27.97 14.86 13.10
CA PHE A 66 -27.19 15.27 11.94
C PHE A 66 -27.95 15.01 10.65
N VAL A 67 -27.74 15.88 9.66
CA VAL A 67 -28.19 15.68 8.28
C VAL A 67 -27.02 16.00 7.35
N THR A 68 -26.74 15.09 6.42
CA THR A 68 -25.72 15.28 5.39
C THR A 68 -26.34 15.14 4.01
N CYS A 69 -26.03 16.09 3.12
CA CYS A 69 -26.54 16.12 1.76
C CYS A 69 -25.40 15.98 0.76
N PHE A 70 -25.52 15.06 -0.20
CA PHE A 70 -24.67 14.97 -1.38
C PHE A 70 -25.43 15.45 -2.60
N THR A 71 -24.94 16.49 -3.27
CA THR A 71 -25.61 17.12 -4.41
C THR A 71 -24.74 17.10 -5.66
N VAL A 72 -25.30 16.61 -6.77
CA VAL A 72 -24.73 16.68 -8.12
C VAL A 72 -25.80 17.13 -9.08
N GLY A 73 -25.64 18.29 -9.70
CA GLY A 73 -26.67 18.89 -10.54
C GLY A 73 -27.99 19.09 -9.77
N ASP A 74 -29.09 18.50 -10.27
CA ASP A 74 -30.40 18.56 -9.65
C ASP A 74 -30.68 17.38 -8.67
N LYS A 75 -29.75 16.45 -8.52
CA LYS A 75 -29.91 15.28 -7.66
C LYS A 75 -29.26 15.53 -6.30
N THR A 76 -30.04 15.32 -5.23
CA THR A 76 -29.56 15.37 -3.85
C THR A 76 -29.90 14.06 -3.15
N LEU A 77 -28.90 13.44 -2.52
CA LEU A 77 -29.06 12.34 -1.57
C LEU A 77 -28.94 12.90 -0.16
N VAL A 78 -29.85 12.49 0.73
CA VAL A 78 -29.94 13.02 2.10
C VAL A 78 -29.76 11.87 3.08
N TYR A 79 -28.81 11.99 3.99
CA TYR A 79 -28.50 11.02 5.04
C TYR A 79 -28.74 11.65 6.41
N GLY A 80 -29.42 10.91 7.30
CA GLY A 80 -29.66 11.32 8.69
C GLY A 80 -28.74 10.56 9.64
N GLY A 81 -28.42 11.21 10.75
CA GLY A 81 -27.56 10.63 11.78
C GLY A 81 -26.08 10.96 11.61
N ARG A 82 -25.29 10.53 12.59
CA ARG A 82 -23.86 10.84 12.67
C ARG A 82 -23.03 10.12 11.60
N GLU A 83 -23.36 8.87 11.30
CA GLU A 83 -22.71 8.09 10.25
C GLU A 83 -23.38 8.35 8.90
N VAL A 84 -22.58 8.57 7.90
CA VAL A 84 -22.95 8.76 6.50
C VAL A 84 -22.41 7.58 5.70
N ALA A 85 -23.32 6.66 5.34
CA ALA A 85 -22.98 5.40 4.67
C ALA A 85 -23.86 5.22 3.42
N PRO A 86 -23.45 5.77 2.26
CA PRO A 86 -24.19 5.57 1.01
C PRO A 86 -24.18 4.10 0.59
N ALA A 87 -25.34 3.60 0.11
CA ALA A 87 -25.38 2.28 -0.52
C ALA A 87 -24.53 2.26 -1.80
N VAL A 88 -23.86 1.13 -2.07
CA VAL A 88 -22.91 1.00 -3.21
C VAL A 88 -23.56 1.40 -4.54
N GLU A 89 -24.79 0.96 -4.82
CA GLU A 89 -25.49 1.26 -6.06
C GLU A 89 -25.91 2.74 -6.17
N GLU A 90 -26.32 3.34 -5.06
CA GLU A 90 -26.65 4.78 -4.97
C GLU A 90 -25.40 5.62 -5.23
N TRP A 91 -24.31 5.28 -4.56
CA TRP A 91 -23.00 5.91 -4.72
C TRP A 91 -22.51 5.81 -6.15
N ARG A 92 -22.52 4.61 -6.73
CA ARG A 92 -22.11 4.38 -8.13
C ARG A 92 -22.92 5.22 -9.11
N SER A 93 -24.25 5.35 -8.88
CA SER A 93 -25.09 6.24 -9.68
C SER A 93 -24.75 7.71 -9.52
N LEU A 94 -24.38 8.15 -8.31
CA LEU A 94 -23.96 9.53 -8.02
C LEU A 94 -22.61 9.82 -8.69
N MET A 95 -21.65 8.92 -8.53
CA MET A 95 -20.30 9.03 -9.12
C MET A 95 -20.32 9.09 -10.65
N ALA A 96 -21.19 8.29 -11.30
CA ALA A 96 -21.35 8.35 -12.74
C ALA A 96 -21.86 9.70 -13.26
N GLN A 97 -22.67 10.40 -12.45
CA GLN A 97 -23.15 11.74 -12.79
C GLN A 97 -22.13 12.84 -12.46
N ALA A 98 -21.28 12.61 -11.45
CA ALA A 98 -20.27 13.54 -10.99
C ALA A 98 -18.94 13.45 -11.76
N ALA A 99 -18.74 12.40 -12.59
CA ALA A 99 -17.47 12.14 -13.27
C ALA A 99 -17.01 13.36 -14.10
N GLY A 100 -15.78 13.81 -13.86
CA GLY A 100 -15.22 15.04 -14.43
C GLY A 100 -15.73 16.33 -13.77
N GLY A 101 -16.47 16.23 -12.67
CA GLY A 101 -17.00 17.36 -11.89
C GLY A 101 -16.81 17.15 -10.39
N ALA A 102 -17.81 17.51 -9.58
CA ALA A 102 -17.72 17.40 -8.14
C ALA A 102 -19.09 17.09 -7.49
N ILE A 103 -19.04 16.47 -6.32
CA ILE A 103 -20.16 16.30 -5.41
C ILE A 103 -20.06 17.44 -4.36
N LYS A 104 -21.09 18.26 -4.25
CA LYS A 104 -21.20 19.22 -3.15
C LYS A 104 -21.71 18.50 -1.91
N VAL A 105 -21.05 18.71 -0.78
CA VAL A 105 -21.44 18.11 0.52
C VAL A 105 -21.83 19.21 1.50
N GLU A 106 -23.02 19.10 2.08
CA GLU A 106 -23.54 20.00 3.10
C GLU A 106 -23.83 19.20 4.36
N VAL A 107 -23.30 19.66 5.50
CA VAL A 107 -23.45 19.01 6.80
C VAL A 107 -24.19 19.94 7.76
N TYR A 108 -25.25 19.41 8.36
CA TYR A 108 -26.05 20.07 9.37
C TYR A 108 -25.93 19.29 10.69
N ALA A 109 -25.75 20.00 11.80
CA ALA A 109 -25.78 19.43 13.15
C ALA A 109 -26.83 20.15 14.00
N TYR A 110 -27.68 19.40 14.71
CA TYR A 110 -28.59 19.95 15.70
C TYR A 110 -27.89 20.04 17.05
N ALA A 111 -27.60 21.25 17.47
CA ALA A 111 -26.91 21.51 18.74
C ALA A 111 -27.56 22.71 19.43
N ASP A 112 -27.54 22.71 20.76
CA ASP A 112 -28.21 23.71 21.59
C ASP A 112 -29.72 23.79 21.28
N ASP A 113 -30.18 24.91 20.70
CA ASP A 113 -31.59 25.18 20.42
C ASP A 113 -31.89 25.15 18.91
N GLY A 114 -31.01 24.65 18.03
CA GLY A 114 -31.29 24.69 16.59
C GLY A 114 -30.28 24.01 15.71
N TRP A 115 -30.60 24.01 14.43
CA TRP A 115 -29.73 23.50 13.41
C TRP A 115 -28.61 24.50 13.07
N LYS A 116 -27.39 23.97 12.89
CA LYS A 116 -26.21 24.68 12.41
C LYS A 116 -25.78 24.06 11.09
N MET A 117 -25.59 24.88 10.05
CA MET A 117 -25.03 24.44 8.77
C MET A 117 -23.57 24.86 8.69
N TYR A 118 -22.69 23.90 8.51
CA TYR A 118 -21.26 24.13 8.31
C TYR A 118 -20.96 24.62 6.89
N GLU A 119 -19.79 25.23 6.70
CA GLU A 119 -19.32 25.58 5.37
C GLU A 119 -19.30 24.33 4.46
N PRO A 120 -20.00 24.34 3.32
CA PRO A 120 -19.99 23.22 2.40
C PRO A 120 -18.60 22.90 1.85
N PHE A 121 -18.31 21.63 1.61
CA PHE A 121 -17.11 21.20 0.94
C PHE A 121 -17.43 20.43 -0.35
N SER A 122 -16.42 20.17 -1.15
CA SER A 122 -16.55 19.44 -2.41
C SER A 122 -15.72 18.17 -2.43
N ILE A 123 -16.26 17.11 -3.02
CA ILE A 123 -15.50 15.92 -3.40
C ILE A 123 -15.38 15.97 -4.93
N ALA A 124 -14.20 16.27 -5.44
CA ALA A 124 -13.93 16.23 -6.87
C ALA A 124 -13.94 14.78 -7.35
N VAL A 125 -14.61 14.51 -8.47
CA VAL A 125 -14.68 13.17 -9.08
C VAL A 125 -13.93 13.19 -10.39
N SER A 126 -12.74 12.60 -10.41
CA SER A 126 -11.95 12.49 -11.65
C SER A 126 -12.67 11.62 -12.67
N ALA A 127 -12.55 11.97 -13.95
CA ALA A 127 -12.95 11.09 -15.04
C ALA A 127 -12.03 9.87 -15.19
N ASP A 128 -10.81 9.95 -14.63
CA ASP A 128 -9.84 8.87 -14.65
C ASP A 128 -10.22 7.80 -13.61
N SER A 129 -10.42 6.57 -14.08
CA SER A 129 -10.64 5.43 -13.19
C SER A 129 -9.34 5.03 -12.50
N ILE A 130 -9.48 4.42 -11.33
CA ILE A 130 -8.39 3.72 -10.64
C ILE A 130 -8.43 2.23 -11.02
N ASP A 131 -7.30 1.51 -10.89
CA ASP A 131 -7.28 0.06 -11.03
C ASP A 131 -8.30 -0.59 -10.08
N PRO A 132 -9.04 -1.61 -10.51
CA PRO A 132 -10.17 -2.13 -9.75
C PRO A 132 -9.77 -2.88 -8.47
N TYR A 133 -8.52 -3.35 -8.36
CA TYR A 133 -8.06 -4.12 -7.22
C TYR A 133 -6.75 -3.57 -6.66
N ILE A 134 -6.56 -3.81 -5.36
CA ILE A 134 -5.28 -3.65 -4.68
C ILE A 134 -4.95 -4.92 -3.91
N SER A 135 -3.66 -5.16 -3.70
CA SER A 135 -3.20 -6.15 -2.73
C SER A 135 -2.31 -5.49 -1.68
N TYR A 136 -2.23 -6.11 -0.53
CA TYR A 136 -1.39 -5.67 0.58
C TYR A 136 -1.12 -6.82 1.55
N ARG A 137 -0.07 -6.68 2.33
CA ARG A 137 0.18 -7.55 3.47
C ARG A 137 -0.37 -6.89 4.73
N LEU A 138 -1.10 -7.65 5.56
CA LEU A 138 -1.53 -7.21 6.88
C LEU A 138 -0.58 -7.76 7.96
N ILE A 139 -0.07 -6.86 8.80
CA ILE A 139 0.89 -7.15 9.85
C ILE A 139 0.28 -6.83 11.21
N PRO A 140 0.19 -7.80 12.15
CA PRO A 140 -0.23 -7.53 13.52
C PRO A 140 0.80 -6.66 14.26
N PRO A 141 0.42 -6.03 15.39
CA PRO A 141 1.29 -5.11 16.12
C PRO A 141 2.54 -5.77 16.73
N SER A 142 2.55 -7.08 16.90
CA SER A 142 3.68 -7.84 17.42
C SER A 142 4.41 -8.60 16.32
N TYR A 143 5.72 -8.42 16.22
CA TYR A 143 6.57 -9.19 15.30
C TYR A 143 6.58 -10.69 15.56
N VAL A 144 6.12 -11.13 16.72
CA VAL A 144 6.07 -12.55 17.12
C VAL A 144 4.77 -13.22 16.69
N ALA A 145 3.76 -12.48 16.25
CA ALA A 145 2.47 -13.04 15.85
C ALA A 145 2.41 -13.34 14.34
N TYR A 146 3.38 -14.11 13.82
CA TYR A 146 3.42 -14.51 12.40
C TYR A 146 2.14 -15.19 11.91
N GLU A 147 1.43 -15.84 12.78
CA GLU A 147 0.20 -16.57 12.50
C GLU A 147 -0.95 -15.70 12.00
N LYS A 148 -0.90 -14.39 12.22
CA LYS A 148 -1.90 -13.44 11.75
C LYS A 148 -1.49 -12.69 10.48
N LEU A 149 -0.33 -13.01 9.89
CA LEU A 149 0.09 -12.40 8.64
C LEU A 149 -0.76 -12.91 7.48
N THR A 150 -1.27 -11.99 6.69
CA THR A 150 -1.99 -12.31 5.45
C THR A 150 -1.44 -11.47 4.29
N ILE A 151 -1.50 -12.02 3.08
CA ILE A 151 -1.51 -11.25 1.84
C ILE A 151 -2.94 -11.29 1.37
N SER A 152 -3.57 -10.14 1.28
CA SER A 152 -4.98 -9.96 0.92
C SER A 152 -5.09 -9.15 -0.35
N GLN A 153 -6.20 -9.30 -1.04
CA GLN A 153 -6.62 -8.45 -2.14
C GLN A 153 -7.98 -7.85 -1.85
N ARG A 154 -8.24 -6.66 -2.40
CA ARG A 154 -9.47 -5.93 -2.19
C ARG A 154 -9.97 -5.32 -3.49
N ASP A 155 -11.28 -5.43 -3.73
CA ASP A 155 -12.00 -4.72 -4.77
C ASP A 155 -12.22 -3.25 -4.33
N LEU A 156 -11.73 -2.30 -5.10
CA LEU A 156 -11.86 -0.87 -4.79
C LEU A 156 -13.24 -0.29 -5.14
N SER A 157 -14.06 -1.00 -5.92
CA SER A 157 -15.43 -0.56 -6.27
C SER A 157 -16.48 -0.87 -5.19
N ASN A 158 -16.08 -1.66 -4.20
CA ASN A 158 -16.85 -2.07 -3.03
C ASN A 158 -15.90 -2.30 -1.85
N TYR A 159 -16.29 -3.12 -0.86
CA TYR A 159 -15.46 -3.40 0.32
C TYR A 159 -14.98 -4.85 0.40
N ASP A 160 -15.18 -5.66 -0.67
CA ASP A 160 -14.85 -7.07 -0.69
C ASP A 160 -13.34 -7.29 -0.57
N GLU A 161 -12.93 -7.94 0.51
CA GLU A 161 -11.56 -8.36 0.78
C GLU A 161 -11.47 -9.88 0.78
N THR A 162 -10.50 -10.45 0.07
CA THR A 162 -10.22 -11.87 0.09
C THR A 162 -8.74 -12.14 0.39
N VAL A 163 -8.47 -13.23 1.11
CA VAL A 163 -7.10 -13.65 1.45
C VAL A 163 -6.50 -14.41 0.28
N ILE A 164 -5.40 -13.89 -0.28
CA ILE A 164 -4.58 -14.59 -1.29
C ILE A 164 -3.80 -15.72 -0.62
N TYR A 165 -3.10 -15.40 0.49
CA TYR A 165 -2.33 -16.38 1.23
C TYR A 165 -2.19 -15.99 2.71
N ASN A 166 -2.18 -17.01 3.55
CA ASN A 166 -2.00 -16.89 5.00
C ASN A 166 -1.00 -17.94 5.46
N ASN A 167 -0.09 -17.58 6.33
CA ASN A 167 0.93 -18.50 6.83
C ASN A 167 0.38 -19.66 7.70
N LYS A 168 -0.84 -19.56 8.25
CA LYS A 168 -1.51 -20.69 8.92
C LYS A 168 -2.05 -21.78 7.99
N PHE A 169 -2.12 -21.54 6.71
CA PHE A 169 -2.67 -22.53 5.78
C PHE A 169 -1.83 -23.81 5.69
N VAL A 170 -0.53 -23.74 5.97
CA VAL A 170 0.38 -24.90 5.89
C VAL A 170 0.94 -25.36 7.23
N SER A 171 0.94 -24.53 8.27
CA SER A 171 1.51 -24.87 9.57
C SER A 171 0.77 -24.18 10.70
N SER A 172 0.47 -24.93 11.75
CA SER A 172 -0.05 -24.42 13.02
C SER A 172 1.06 -24.13 14.04
N GLU A 173 2.32 -24.42 13.67
CA GLU A 173 3.45 -24.28 14.59
C GLU A 173 3.75 -22.79 14.87
N PRO A 174 4.14 -22.45 16.12
CA PRO A 174 4.50 -21.09 16.50
C PRO A 174 5.69 -20.51 15.71
N ASP A 175 6.63 -21.39 15.31
CA ASP A 175 7.79 -21.06 14.47
C ASP A 175 7.42 -20.91 12.99
N GLY A 176 6.14 -20.75 12.73
CA GLY A 176 5.49 -20.67 11.46
C GLY A 176 6.22 -19.82 10.42
N GLN A 177 5.59 -19.63 9.34
CA GLN A 177 6.14 -18.92 8.19
C GLN A 177 5.95 -17.41 8.35
N CYS A 178 6.93 -16.62 7.93
CA CYS A 178 6.73 -15.23 7.60
C CYS A 178 6.51 -15.12 6.10
N ILE A 179 5.45 -14.43 5.69
CA ILE A 179 5.13 -14.17 4.29
C ILE A 179 5.28 -12.68 3.97
N ASN A 180 5.89 -12.36 2.83
CA ASN A 180 6.12 -10.98 2.42
C ASN A 180 6.42 -10.85 0.92
N CYS A 181 6.75 -9.63 0.48
CA CYS A 181 7.30 -9.32 -0.83
C CYS A 181 6.43 -9.84 -1.99
N HIS A 182 5.10 -9.65 -1.91
CA HIS A 182 4.25 -9.87 -3.09
C HIS A 182 4.52 -8.77 -4.14
N ALA A 183 4.43 -9.13 -5.40
CA ALA A 183 4.57 -8.22 -6.52
C ALA A 183 3.93 -8.82 -7.77
N TYR A 184 3.59 -7.97 -8.73
CA TYR A 184 2.88 -8.30 -9.96
C TYR A 184 3.58 -7.72 -11.18
N LYS A 185 3.59 -8.45 -12.31
CA LYS A 185 4.09 -7.95 -13.58
C LYS A 185 3.00 -7.14 -14.28
N ASN A 186 3.24 -5.84 -14.50
CA ASN A 186 2.27 -4.97 -15.18
C ASN A 186 0.85 -5.05 -14.59
N TYR A 187 0.76 -5.07 -13.25
CA TYR A 187 -0.53 -5.11 -12.52
C TYR A 187 -1.36 -6.38 -12.75
N LYS A 188 -0.80 -7.42 -13.43
CA LYS A 188 -1.49 -8.66 -13.77
C LYS A 188 -1.12 -9.80 -12.85
N THR A 189 -2.09 -10.65 -12.55
CA THR A 189 -1.96 -11.71 -11.55
C THR A 189 -1.49 -13.05 -12.11
N ASP A 190 -1.45 -13.20 -13.44
CA ASP A 190 -0.88 -14.38 -14.11
C ASP A 190 0.66 -14.44 -14.04
N ASN A 191 1.29 -13.33 -13.65
CA ASN A 191 2.72 -13.23 -13.36
C ASN A 191 2.89 -12.46 -12.05
N MET A 192 2.95 -13.19 -10.94
CA MET A 192 3.09 -12.65 -9.59
C MET A 192 4.01 -13.49 -8.74
N GLN A 193 4.35 -13.00 -7.59
CA GLN A 193 5.05 -13.77 -6.58
C GLN A 193 4.73 -13.32 -5.17
N PHE A 194 5.09 -14.15 -4.19
CA PHE A 194 5.33 -13.77 -2.79
C PHE A 194 6.43 -14.66 -2.19
N HIS A 195 7.06 -14.17 -1.13
CA HIS A 195 8.16 -14.88 -0.48
C HIS A 195 7.70 -15.51 0.84
N VAL A 196 8.06 -16.77 1.05
CA VAL A 196 7.86 -17.52 2.29
C VAL A 196 9.20 -17.69 2.98
N ARG A 197 9.29 -17.34 4.26
CA ARG A 197 10.51 -17.49 5.08
C ARG A 197 10.36 -18.63 6.09
N GLN A 198 11.50 -19.03 6.69
CA GLN A 198 11.61 -20.08 7.72
C GLN A 198 11.21 -21.45 7.21
N HIS A 199 10.39 -22.21 7.99
CA HIS A 199 9.94 -23.52 7.59
C HIS A 199 9.21 -23.47 6.24
N LEU A 200 9.53 -24.36 5.32
CA LEU A 200 9.06 -24.38 3.94
C LEU A 200 9.42 -23.14 3.10
N GLY A 201 10.49 -22.43 3.49
CA GLY A 201 10.92 -21.19 2.83
C GLY A 201 11.17 -21.34 1.32
N GLY A 202 10.99 -20.24 0.60
CA GLY A 202 11.18 -20.10 -0.83
C GLY A 202 10.29 -19.00 -1.41
N THR A 203 10.51 -18.65 -2.66
CA THR A 203 9.64 -17.73 -3.39
C THR A 203 8.56 -18.54 -4.12
N VAL A 204 7.30 -18.32 -3.79
CA VAL A 204 6.17 -18.80 -4.59
C VAL A 204 6.07 -17.91 -5.80
N PHE A 205 6.31 -18.45 -6.96
CA PHE A 205 6.44 -17.75 -8.22
C PHE A 205 5.41 -18.23 -9.23
N VAL A 206 4.60 -17.32 -9.72
CA VAL A 206 3.63 -17.55 -10.78
C VAL A 206 4.20 -17.00 -12.08
N HIS A 207 4.30 -17.83 -13.09
CA HIS A 207 4.74 -17.43 -14.42
C HIS A 207 3.75 -17.96 -15.47
N ASN A 208 3.08 -17.05 -16.17
CA ASN A 208 2.03 -17.37 -17.12
C ASN A 208 0.97 -18.34 -16.51
N GLY A 209 0.50 -18.02 -15.32
CA GLY A 209 -0.51 -18.78 -14.57
C GLY A 209 -0.02 -20.10 -13.96
N LYS A 210 1.25 -20.48 -14.13
CA LYS A 210 1.82 -21.69 -13.54
C LYS A 210 2.58 -21.36 -12.25
N VAL A 211 2.24 -22.05 -11.17
CA VAL A 211 2.84 -21.82 -9.86
C VAL A 211 3.99 -22.79 -9.62
N LYS A 212 5.12 -22.27 -9.14
CA LYS A 212 6.26 -23.07 -8.64
C LYS A 212 6.87 -22.43 -7.40
N LYS A 213 7.55 -23.20 -6.58
CA LYS A 213 8.40 -22.68 -5.49
C LYS A 213 9.84 -22.65 -5.96
N VAL A 214 10.52 -21.53 -5.74
CA VAL A 214 11.89 -21.28 -6.19
C VAL A 214 12.76 -20.92 -5.00
N ASN A 215 13.92 -21.57 -4.88
CA ASN A 215 14.97 -21.17 -3.94
C ASN A 215 16.02 -20.35 -4.69
N MET A 216 16.04 -19.04 -4.41
CA MET A 216 16.95 -18.10 -5.07
C MET A 216 18.29 -17.94 -4.33
N LYS A 217 18.47 -18.60 -3.19
CA LYS A 217 19.75 -18.56 -2.48
C LYS A 217 20.76 -19.48 -3.18
N THR A 218 21.92 -18.95 -3.46
CA THR A 218 23.10 -19.67 -3.99
C THR A 218 24.29 -19.45 -3.08
N ASP A 219 25.41 -20.14 -3.34
CA ASP A 219 26.67 -19.90 -2.60
C ASP A 219 27.24 -18.49 -2.83
N THR A 220 26.76 -17.79 -3.86
CA THR A 220 27.26 -16.46 -4.27
C THR A 220 26.35 -15.33 -3.79
N THR A 221 25.06 -15.60 -3.52
CA THR A 221 24.10 -14.58 -3.07
C THR A 221 24.03 -14.52 -1.54
N ILE A 222 23.86 -13.32 -0.98
CA ILE A 222 23.76 -13.08 0.48
C ILE A 222 22.59 -13.85 1.09
N SER A 223 21.43 -13.76 0.44
CA SER A 223 20.18 -14.39 0.90
C SER A 223 19.29 -14.79 -0.28
N ALA A 224 18.08 -15.30 0.01
CA ALA A 224 17.01 -15.37 -0.98
C ALA A 224 16.53 -13.96 -1.36
N GLY A 225 16.03 -13.80 -2.58
CA GLY A 225 15.56 -12.52 -3.11
C GLY A 225 14.35 -11.98 -2.36
N VAL A 226 14.39 -10.68 -2.02
CA VAL A 226 13.32 -9.90 -1.42
C VAL A 226 13.12 -8.61 -2.19
N TYR A 227 12.05 -7.84 -1.91
CA TYR A 227 11.72 -6.61 -2.64
C TYR A 227 11.75 -6.77 -4.17
N PRO A 228 10.95 -7.68 -4.70
CA PRO A 228 10.90 -7.97 -6.13
C PRO A 228 10.36 -6.81 -6.93
N PHE A 229 10.88 -6.67 -8.14
CA PHE A 229 10.26 -5.82 -9.16
C PHE A 229 10.34 -6.52 -10.53
N PHE A 230 9.19 -6.89 -11.07
CA PHE A 230 9.12 -7.50 -12.39
C PHE A 230 9.51 -6.52 -13.49
N ASN A 231 10.30 -6.99 -14.44
CA ASN A 231 10.49 -6.21 -15.66
C ASN A 231 9.16 -6.19 -16.44
N PRO A 232 8.65 -5.01 -16.83
CA PRO A 232 7.32 -4.93 -17.45
C PRO A 232 7.26 -5.58 -18.84
N LYS A 233 8.38 -5.65 -19.58
CA LYS A 233 8.42 -6.18 -20.94
C LYS A 233 9.05 -7.56 -21.05
N TYR A 234 10.06 -7.84 -20.25
CA TYR A 234 10.87 -9.04 -20.36
C TYR A 234 10.64 -10.00 -19.20
N ASP A 235 10.92 -11.29 -19.39
CA ASP A 235 10.75 -12.29 -18.35
C ASP A 235 11.95 -12.33 -17.42
N VAL A 236 12.17 -11.24 -16.71
CA VAL A 236 13.18 -11.11 -15.66
C VAL A 236 12.59 -10.36 -14.47
N VAL A 237 13.08 -10.66 -13.27
CA VAL A 237 12.68 -9.98 -12.03
C VAL A 237 13.93 -9.53 -11.29
N ALA A 238 13.95 -8.28 -10.86
CA ALA A 238 15.02 -7.75 -10.02
C ALA A 238 14.65 -7.93 -8.53
N TYR A 239 15.66 -8.17 -7.69
CA TYR A 239 15.54 -8.38 -6.25
C TYR A 239 16.65 -7.71 -5.49
N SER A 240 16.38 -7.37 -4.24
CA SER A 240 17.42 -7.22 -3.24
C SER A 240 17.74 -8.57 -2.60
N VAL A 241 18.98 -8.79 -2.18
CA VAL A 241 19.40 -9.89 -1.32
C VAL A 241 20.07 -9.29 -0.10
N ASN A 242 19.43 -9.41 1.07
CA ASN A 242 19.79 -8.63 2.24
C ASN A 242 20.11 -9.53 3.45
N ASN A 243 21.04 -9.06 4.27
CA ASN A 243 21.17 -9.47 5.67
C ASN A 243 20.77 -8.27 6.55
N THR A 244 19.65 -8.38 7.26
CA THR A 244 19.09 -7.26 8.01
C THR A 244 19.22 -7.46 9.52
N GLY A 245 19.42 -6.36 10.24
CA GLY A 245 19.29 -6.25 11.69
C GLY A 245 18.11 -5.36 12.07
N GLN A 246 17.58 -5.53 13.28
CA GLN A 246 16.51 -4.69 13.82
C GLN A 246 16.89 -4.14 15.18
N ILE A 247 16.59 -2.86 15.40
CA ILE A 247 16.73 -2.19 16.69
C ILE A 247 15.37 -1.63 17.09
N PHE A 248 15.01 -1.82 18.36
CA PHE A 248 13.79 -1.29 18.95
C PHE A 248 14.12 -0.17 19.91
N HIS A 249 13.60 1.02 19.64
CA HIS A 249 13.79 2.19 20.47
C HIS A 249 12.63 2.38 21.46
N THR A 250 12.93 2.56 22.73
CA THR A 250 11.92 2.79 23.78
C THR A 250 11.51 4.26 23.92
N LYS A 251 12.37 5.20 23.51
CA LYS A 251 12.16 6.64 23.70
C LYS A 251 12.18 7.46 22.40
N ASN A 252 12.64 6.87 21.29
CA ASN A 252 12.69 7.54 20.01
C ASN A 252 11.29 7.50 19.36
N PRO A 253 10.79 8.56 18.70
CA PRO A 253 9.58 8.51 17.88
C PRO A 253 9.69 7.47 16.76
N ASN A 254 10.87 7.26 16.19
CA ASN A 254 11.18 6.16 15.28
C ASN A 254 11.36 4.87 16.11
N LYS A 255 10.27 4.18 16.38
CA LYS A 255 10.24 3.03 17.32
C LYS A 255 11.03 1.82 16.82
N VAL A 256 11.11 1.63 15.53
CA VAL A 256 11.76 0.49 14.89
C VAL A 256 12.76 0.99 13.86
N GLU A 257 13.99 0.52 13.98
CA GLU A 257 15.03 0.73 12.98
C GLU A 257 15.39 -0.61 12.35
N VAL A 258 15.27 -0.70 11.04
CA VAL A 258 15.71 -1.85 10.27
C VAL A 258 16.93 -1.44 9.45
N GLN A 259 18.01 -2.18 9.61
CA GLN A 259 19.32 -1.86 9.03
C GLN A 259 19.75 -3.00 8.11
N ASP A 260 20.22 -2.66 6.93
CA ASP A 260 20.93 -3.61 6.07
C ASP A 260 22.37 -3.73 6.55
N GLN A 261 22.78 -4.91 6.99
CA GLN A 261 24.16 -5.23 7.35
C GLN A 261 24.99 -5.58 6.10
N ALA A 262 24.35 -6.10 5.10
CA ALA A 262 24.85 -6.33 3.75
C ALA A 262 23.67 -6.45 2.80
N SER A 263 23.79 -5.89 1.62
CA SER A 263 22.75 -6.02 0.61
C SER A 263 23.29 -5.80 -0.80
N ASP A 264 22.83 -6.62 -1.73
CA ASP A 264 23.13 -6.57 -3.15
C ASP A 264 21.85 -6.55 -3.97
N VAL A 265 21.92 -6.13 -5.23
CA VAL A 265 20.86 -6.26 -6.22
C VAL A 265 21.16 -7.38 -7.19
N ILE A 266 20.21 -8.28 -7.38
CA ILE A 266 20.27 -9.37 -8.35
C ILE A 266 19.12 -9.34 -9.34
N ILE A 267 19.26 -10.02 -10.48
CA ILE A 267 18.15 -10.35 -11.37
C ILE A 267 17.98 -11.86 -11.46
N TYR A 268 16.73 -12.29 -11.68
CA TYR A 268 16.32 -13.67 -11.87
C TYR A 268 15.65 -13.85 -13.23
N ASP A 269 16.10 -14.86 -13.98
CA ASP A 269 15.44 -15.34 -15.20
C ASP A 269 14.62 -16.60 -14.86
N PRO A 270 13.28 -16.54 -14.90
CA PRO A 270 12.41 -17.67 -14.55
C PRO A 270 12.37 -18.78 -15.61
N VAL A 271 12.85 -18.50 -16.84
CA VAL A 271 12.89 -19.47 -17.94
C VAL A 271 14.17 -20.32 -17.87
N ARG A 272 15.32 -19.66 -17.63
CA ARG A 272 16.61 -20.35 -17.48
C ARG A 272 16.91 -20.78 -16.05
N GLU A 273 16.15 -20.31 -15.09
CA GLU A 273 16.31 -20.56 -13.64
C GLU A 273 17.72 -20.14 -13.14
N ILE A 274 18.16 -18.98 -13.57
CA ILE A 274 19.46 -18.41 -13.19
C ILE A 274 19.27 -17.07 -12.47
N VAL A 275 20.23 -16.76 -11.57
CA VAL A 275 20.37 -15.44 -10.95
C VAL A 275 21.74 -14.86 -11.29
N SER A 276 21.82 -13.53 -11.40
CA SER A 276 23.07 -12.79 -11.63
C SER A 276 23.06 -11.51 -10.79
N HIS A 277 24.25 -11.07 -10.35
CA HIS A 277 24.37 -9.76 -9.71
C HIS A 277 24.20 -8.63 -10.72
N VAL A 278 23.58 -7.57 -10.25
CA VAL A 278 23.47 -6.27 -10.93
C VAL A 278 24.37 -5.25 -10.24
N ALA A 279 24.29 -5.20 -8.91
CA ALA A 279 25.08 -4.35 -8.06
C ALA A 279 25.48 -5.15 -6.81
N ASN A 280 26.77 -5.16 -6.47
CA ASN A 280 27.34 -5.92 -5.37
C ASN A 280 28.69 -5.32 -4.90
N ASP A 281 28.73 -3.98 -4.78
CA ASP A 281 29.91 -3.29 -4.27
C ASP A 281 30.08 -3.60 -2.77
N PRO A 282 31.23 -4.16 -2.32
CA PRO A 282 31.44 -4.57 -0.93
C PRO A 282 31.44 -3.40 0.07
N ASP A 283 31.57 -2.17 -0.39
CA ASP A 283 31.54 -0.94 0.41
C ASP A 283 30.20 -0.22 0.35
N CYS A 284 29.23 -0.77 -0.38
CA CYS A 284 27.88 -0.22 -0.53
C CYS A 284 26.80 -1.17 0.00
N LEU A 285 25.65 -0.60 0.29
CA LEU A 285 24.41 -1.31 0.57
C LEU A 285 23.42 -1.02 -0.57
N GLU A 286 23.02 -2.04 -1.33
CA GLU A 286 22.25 -1.88 -2.55
C GLU A 286 20.91 -2.58 -2.45
N VAL A 287 19.79 -1.81 -2.61
CA VAL A 287 18.43 -2.31 -2.31
C VAL A 287 17.37 -1.70 -3.24
N PHE A 288 16.16 -2.21 -3.15
CA PHE A 288 14.91 -1.70 -3.74
C PHE A 288 15.00 -1.44 -5.25
N PRO A 289 15.25 -2.49 -6.05
CA PRO A 289 15.28 -2.34 -7.49
C PRO A 289 13.90 -1.97 -8.06
N ALA A 290 13.89 -1.20 -9.16
CA ALA A 290 12.68 -0.86 -9.91
C ALA A 290 13.02 -0.70 -11.40
N TRP A 291 12.24 -1.30 -12.28
CA TRP A 291 12.40 -1.16 -13.72
C TRP A 291 11.68 0.07 -14.27
N SER A 292 12.25 0.68 -15.30
CA SER A 292 11.52 1.63 -16.14
C SER A 292 10.39 0.94 -16.92
N PRO A 293 9.35 1.68 -17.37
CA PRO A 293 8.24 1.10 -18.13
C PRO A 293 8.64 0.46 -19.46
N ASP A 294 9.74 0.90 -20.07
CA ASP A 294 10.31 0.28 -21.26
C ASP A 294 11.12 -0.99 -20.97
N GLY A 295 11.40 -1.26 -19.69
CA GLY A 295 12.14 -2.42 -19.22
C GLY A 295 13.64 -2.40 -19.54
N GLU A 296 14.19 -1.26 -19.96
CA GLU A 296 15.58 -1.14 -20.40
C GLU A 296 16.47 -0.36 -19.41
N MET A 297 15.88 0.18 -18.35
CA MET A 297 16.60 0.87 -17.28
C MET A 297 16.22 0.28 -15.93
N LEU A 298 17.22 -0.12 -15.12
CA LEU A 298 17.01 -0.56 -13.74
C LEU A 298 17.48 0.53 -12.78
N TYR A 299 16.55 0.99 -11.94
CA TYR A 299 16.80 1.90 -10.82
C TYR A 299 17.00 1.08 -9.54
N TYR A 300 17.80 1.56 -8.61
CA TYR A 300 17.98 0.96 -7.28
C TYR A 300 18.54 1.98 -6.31
N CYS A 301 18.46 1.70 -5.03
CA CYS A 301 19.03 2.53 -3.98
C CYS A 301 20.42 1.99 -3.59
N SER A 302 21.39 2.88 -3.36
CA SER A 302 22.74 2.52 -2.93
C SER A 302 23.25 3.50 -1.86
N ALA A 303 23.79 2.96 -0.76
CA ALA A 303 24.38 3.74 0.31
C ALA A 303 25.85 3.33 0.50
N TYR A 304 26.76 4.29 0.40
CA TYR A 304 28.17 4.05 0.71
C TYR A 304 28.37 3.93 2.23
N PHE A 305 28.65 2.73 2.69
CA PHE A 305 28.90 2.43 4.10
C PHE A 305 30.01 1.36 4.25
N PRO A 306 31.27 1.74 4.05
CA PRO A 306 32.38 0.82 3.99
C PRO A 306 32.68 0.15 5.33
N LYS A 307 33.19 -1.06 5.28
CA LYS A 307 33.70 -1.76 6.45
C LYS A 307 34.88 -1.03 7.05
N ARG A 308 34.90 -0.89 8.35
CA ARG A 308 35.98 -0.26 9.10
C ARG A 308 36.92 -1.34 9.68
N ALA A 309 38.23 -1.07 9.72
CA ALA A 309 39.20 -1.99 10.29
C ALA A 309 39.25 -1.96 11.84
N ASP A 310 38.80 -0.84 12.44
CA ASP A 310 38.92 -0.57 13.88
C ASP A 310 37.70 -1.06 14.71
N ILE A 311 36.61 -1.45 14.05
CA ILE A 311 35.38 -1.91 14.74
C ILE A 311 34.65 -2.98 13.89
N PRO A 312 34.04 -4.00 14.52
CA PRO A 312 33.23 -4.96 13.82
C PRO A 312 32.09 -4.29 13.05
N HIS A 313 31.81 -4.77 11.83
CA HIS A 313 30.84 -4.15 10.92
C HIS A 313 29.44 -4.01 11.55
N VAL A 314 28.95 -5.04 12.24
CA VAL A 314 27.65 -5.01 12.95
C VAL A 314 27.63 -3.93 14.05
N GLU A 315 28.74 -3.77 14.79
CA GLU A 315 28.86 -2.72 15.80
C GLU A 315 28.93 -1.32 15.17
N ASN A 316 29.63 -1.17 14.03
CA ASN A 316 29.64 0.07 13.26
C ASN A 316 28.22 0.44 12.81
N MET A 317 27.46 -0.52 12.28
CA MET A 317 26.09 -0.32 11.86
C MET A 317 25.20 0.14 13.03
N ILE A 318 25.27 -0.53 14.18
CA ILE A 318 24.45 -0.18 15.35
C ILE A 318 24.79 1.22 15.89
N ARG A 319 26.05 1.61 15.87
CA ARG A 319 26.50 2.91 16.40
C ARG A 319 26.24 4.07 15.44
N ASN A 320 26.40 3.82 14.14
CA ASN A 320 26.44 4.85 13.12
C ASN A 320 25.33 4.67 12.04
N TYR A 321 24.22 4.02 12.41
CA TYR A 321 23.10 3.76 11.47
C TYR A 321 22.52 5.04 10.84
N LYS A 322 22.64 6.19 11.50
CA LYS A 322 22.19 7.49 10.96
C LYS A 322 23.09 8.03 9.85
N ASP A 323 24.27 7.47 9.69
CA ASP A 323 25.20 7.84 8.61
C ASP A 323 24.88 7.07 7.32
N VAL A 324 24.00 6.05 7.38
CA VAL A 324 23.54 5.31 6.21
C VAL A 324 22.54 6.16 5.43
N LYS A 325 22.95 6.60 4.23
CA LYS A 325 22.16 7.46 3.37
C LYS A 325 22.14 6.90 1.95
N TYR A 326 20.97 6.56 1.48
CA TYR A 326 20.78 5.96 0.18
C TYR A 326 20.58 7.02 -0.91
N ASP A 327 21.31 6.89 -1.98
CA ASP A 327 21.11 7.60 -3.24
C ASP A 327 20.30 6.72 -4.21
N ILE A 328 19.62 7.31 -5.19
CA ILE A 328 18.98 6.57 -6.26
C ILE A 328 19.91 6.54 -7.46
N LEU A 329 20.31 5.33 -7.85
CA LEU A 329 21.14 5.02 -8.99
C LEU A 329 20.33 4.33 -10.09
N ARG A 330 20.86 4.32 -11.31
CA ARG A 330 20.30 3.55 -12.42
C ARG A 330 21.38 2.93 -13.29
N ARG A 331 21.03 1.86 -13.98
CA ARG A 331 21.88 1.22 -15.00
C ARG A 331 21.04 0.86 -16.23
N PRO A 332 21.47 1.18 -17.44
CA PRO A 332 20.85 0.65 -18.64
C PRO A 332 21.05 -0.86 -18.72
N TRP A 333 20.06 -1.56 -19.20
CA TRP A 333 20.08 -3.00 -19.44
C TRP A 333 19.78 -3.32 -20.89
N ASN A 334 20.60 -4.16 -21.49
CA ASN A 334 20.38 -4.63 -22.86
C ASN A 334 19.69 -6.00 -22.82
N PRO A 335 18.41 -6.10 -23.22
CA PRO A 335 17.67 -7.36 -23.15
C PRO A 335 18.17 -8.44 -24.12
N GLN A 336 18.90 -8.08 -25.21
CA GLN A 336 19.46 -9.04 -26.14
C GLN A 336 20.73 -9.71 -25.63
N THR A 337 21.56 -8.96 -24.89
CA THR A 337 22.82 -9.50 -24.34
C THR A 337 22.71 -9.83 -22.86
N GLY A 338 21.69 -9.30 -22.15
CA GLY A 338 21.55 -9.42 -20.69
C GLY A 338 22.58 -8.60 -19.91
N GLU A 339 23.32 -7.71 -20.56
CA GLU A 339 24.39 -6.91 -19.96
C GLU A 339 23.85 -5.59 -19.41
N PHE A 340 24.42 -5.17 -18.25
CA PHE A 340 24.20 -3.86 -17.67
C PHE A 340 25.29 -2.88 -18.10
N GLY A 341 24.89 -1.67 -18.46
CA GLY A 341 25.82 -0.56 -18.74
C GLY A 341 26.39 0.09 -17.47
N ALA A 342 27.01 1.24 -17.64
CA ALA A 342 27.57 2.02 -16.54
C ALA A 342 26.49 2.50 -15.56
N VAL A 343 26.89 2.66 -14.29
CA VAL A 343 26.04 3.26 -13.24
C VAL A 343 25.93 4.77 -13.47
N ASP A 344 24.74 5.31 -13.28
CA ASP A 344 24.45 6.73 -13.30
C ASP A 344 23.64 7.11 -12.04
N THR A 345 23.97 8.25 -11.43
CA THR A 345 23.27 8.77 -10.24
C THR A 345 22.09 9.61 -10.69
N VAL A 346 20.88 9.20 -10.29
CA VAL A 346 19.63 9.89 -10.60
C VAL A 346 19.31 10.95 -9.55
N PHE A 347 19.49 10.59 -8.26
CA PHE A 347 19.23 11.51 -7.15
C PHE A 347 20.25 11.25 -6.02
N ALA A 348 21.10 12.24 -5.77
CA ALA A 348 22.15 12.20 -4.75
C ALA A 348 21.60 12.71 -3.40
N ALA A 349 20.75 11.93 -2.73
CA ALA A 349 20.16 12.29 -1.44
C ALA A 349 21.21 12.46 -0.34
N SER A 350 22.28 11.63 -0.37
CA SER A 350 23.39 11.69 0.57
C SER A 350 24.11 13.03 0.56
N ALA A 351 24.22 13.69 -0.60
CA ALA A 351 24.79 15.03 -0.74
C ALA A 351 23.92 16.10 -0.05
N LEU A 352 22.64 15.83 0.12
CA LEU A 352 21.68 16.68 0.84
C LEU A 352 21.58 16.31 2.34
N GLY A 353 22.37 15.34 2.80
CA GLY A 353 22.27 14.78 4.15
C GLY A 353 21.01 13.93 4.36
N LYS A 354 20.38 13.44 3.30
CA LYS A 354 19.14 12.68 3.28
C LYS A 354 19.34 11.27 2.73
N SER A 355 18.28 10.45 2.79
CA SER A 355 18.24 9.08 2.30
C SER A 355 16.97 8.88 1.47
N ALA A 356 17.12 8.42 0.22
CA ALA A 356 16.01 8.16 -0.70
C ALA A 356 15.79 6.67 -0.90
N THR A 357 14.53 6.21 -0.85
CA THR A 357 14.20 4.78 -0.95
C THR A 357 12.94 4.51 -1.75
N PHE A 358 12.77 3.24 -2.16
CA PHE A 358 11.62 2.75 -2.92
C PHE A 358 11.37 3.54 -4.21
N PRO A 359 12.34 3.62 -5.14
CA PRO A 359 12.11 4.29 -6.42
C PRO A 359 11.00 3.59 -7.21
N ARG A 360 10.08 4.37 -7.79
CA ARG A 360 8.98 3.89 -8.64
C ARG A 360 8.81 4.83 -9.82
N VAL A 361 9.17 4.37 -11.01
CA VAL A 361 8.97 5.14 -12.25
C VAL A 361 7.49 5.11 -12.61
N SER A 362 6.93 6.28 -12.94
CA SER A 362 5.54 6.36 -13.41
C SER A 362 5.33 5.58 -14.71
N PRO A 363 4.12 5.04 -15.00
CA PRO A 363 3.84 4.30 -16.23
C PRO A 363 4.16 5.06 -17.52
N CYS A 364 4.06 6.37 -17.50
CA CYS A 364 4.45 7.22 -18.65
C CYS A 364 5.98 7.42 -18.78
N GLY A 365 6.78 6.99 -17.82
CA GLY A 365 8.24 7.12 -17.82
C GLY A 365 8.77 8.52 -17.51
N ARG A 366 7.91 9.48 -17.17
CA ARG A 366 8.31 10.87 -16.94
C ARG A 366 8.79 11.13 -15.52
N TYR A 367 8.13 10.55 -14.53
CA TYR A 367 8.34 10.84 -13.13
C TYR A 367 8.91 9.64 -12.37
N LEU A 368 9.75 9.93 -11.38
CA LEU A 368 10.23 8.98 -10.39
C LEU A 368 9.66 9.37 -9.02
N LEU A 369 8.82 8.52 -8.44
CA LEU A 369 8.28 8.66 -7.09
C LEU A 369 9.17 7.89 -6.11
N PHE A 370 9.49 8.46 -4.95
CA PHE A 370 10.30 7.84 -3.92
C PHE A 370 10.00 8.44 -2.54
N ALA A 371 10.40 7.74 -1.46
CA ALA A 371 10.36 8.27 -0.12
C ALA A 371 11.72 8.86 0.27
N LEU A 372 11.72 10.04 0.93
CA LEU A 372 12.91 10.74 1.39
C LEU A 372 12.82 10.97 2.91
N ALA A 373 13.88 10.59 3.64
CA ALA A 373 14.01 10.81 5.08
C ALA A 373 15.43 11.22 5.46
N GLU A 374 15.71 11.40 6.75
CA GLU A 374 17.05 11.79 7.20
C GLU A 374 18.09 10.70 7.00
N TYR A 375 17.76 9.43 7.15
CA TYR A 375 18.69 8.28 7.08
C TYR A 375 17.95 6.96 6.86
N GLY A 376 18.71 5.90 6.63
CA GLY A 376 18.23 4.52 6.62
C GLY A 376 17.36 4.15 5.42
N CYS A 377 16.69 3.01 5.49
CA CYS A 377 15.94 2.45 4.37
C CYS A 377 14.46 2.14 4.66
N PHE A 378 14.05 1.96 5.91
CA PHE A 378 12.67 1.60 6.26
C PHE A 378 11.85 2.83 6.69
N HIS A 379 11.63 3.72 5.74
CA HIS A 379 11.07 5.05 5.95
C HIS A 379 9.67 5.05 6.57
N ILE A 380 8.89 3.97 6.47
CA ILE A 380 7.58 3.87 7.14
C ILE A 380 7.66 4.00 8.67
N TRP A 381 8.86 3.86 9.26
CA TRP A 381 9.12 4.04 10.68
C TRP A 381 9.78 5.38 11.01
N HIS A 382 10.18 6.16 10.01
CA HIS A 382 10.85 7.45 10.18
C HIS A 382 9.84 8.58 10.08
N LYS A 383 9.64 9.31 11.17
CA LYS A 383 8.60 10.35 11.26
C LYS A 383 8.72 11.44 10.18
N ASP A 384 9.93 11.70 9.72
CA ASP A 384 10.28 12.70 8.73
C ASP A 384 10.27 12.19 7.28
N ALA A 385 9.69 11.01 7.04
CA ALA A 385 9.66 10.42 5.72
C ALA A 385 8.48 10.95 4.90
N ASP A 386 8.78 11.62 3.79
CA ASP A 386 7.83 12.19 2.84
C ASP A 386 7.97 11.57 1.45
N LEU A 387 6.90 11.64 0.66
CA LEU A 387 6.91 11.29 -0.75
C LEU A 387 7.41 12.47 -1.59
N TYR A 388 8.33 12.17 -2.49
CA TYR A 388 8.92 13.10 -3.44
C TYR A 388 8.77 12.59 -4.86
N VAL A 389 8.63 13.52 -5.78
CA VAL A 389 8.65 13.26 -7.23
C VAL A 389 9.85 13.96 -7.85
N LEU A 390 10.53 13.24 -8.75
CA LEU A 390 11.60 13.78 -9.59
C LEU A 390 11.18 13.63 -11.06
N GLU A 391 11.23 14.72 -11.83
CA GLU A 391 11.07 14.67 -13.28
C GLU A 391 12.37 14.18 -13.92
N LEU A 392 12.33 13.01 -14.54
CA LEU A 392 13.53 12.32 -15.04
C LEU A 392 14.24 13.06 -16.18
N ALA A 393 13.55 13.91 -16.92
CA ALA A 393 14.10 14.65 -18.04
C ALA A 393 14.87 15.91 -17.60
N THR A 394 14.41 16.59 -16.56
CA THR A 394 14.96 17.87 -16.07
C THR A 394 15.83 17.69 -14.83
N GLY A 395 15.56 16.67 -14.01
CA GLY A 395 16.15 16.49 -12.69
C GLY A 395 15.49 17.34 -11.60
N ASP A 396 14.41 18.08 -11.92
CA ASP A 396 13.65 18.84 -10.93
C ASP A 396 12.96 17.89 -9.95
N CYS A 397 13.02 18.24 -8.66
CA CYS A 397 12.50 17.39 -7.59
C CYS A 397 11.69 18.22 -6.59
N TRP A 398 10.53 17.71 -6.18
CA TRP A 398 9.65 18.37 -5.20
C TRP A 398 8.92 17.38 -4.32
N ALA A 399 8.51 17.82 -3.12
CA ALA A 399 7.67 17.06 -2.22
C ALA A 399 6.21 17.02 -2.72
N LEU A 400 5.51 15.92 -2.50
CA LEU A 400 4.06 15.86 -2.73
C LEU A 400 3.31 16.46 -1.54
N GLU A 401 3.39 17.80 -1.39
CA GLU A 401 2.89 18.55 -0.24
C GLU A 401 1.44 18.20 0.13
N ALA A 402 0.56 18.02 -0.86
CA ALA A 402 -0.85 17.70 -0.61
C ALA A 402 -1.09 16.23 -0.19
N ALA A 403 -0.17 15.33 -0.52
CA ALA A 403 -0.24 13.92 -0.12
C ALA A 403 0.50 13.64 1.19
N ASN A 404 1.55 14.41 1.51
CA ASN A 404 2.37 14.25 2.71
C ASN A 404 1.66 14.75 3.99
N SER A 405 2.24 14.43 5.15
CA SER A 405 1.75 14.84 6.46
C SER A 405 2.91 15.02 7.45
N ASP A 406 2.62 15.31 8.71
CA ASP A 406 3.61 15.34 9.80
C ASP A 406 4.10 13.94 10.23
N PHE A 407 3.72 12.88 9.52
CA PHE A 407 4.00 11.47 9.83
C PHE A 407 4.53 10.74 8.60
N PRO A 408 5.12 9.54 8.77
CA PRO A 408 5.77 8.85 7.65
C PRO A 408 4.81 8.46 6.53
N GLU A 409 5.24 8.71 5.31
CA GLU A 409 4.70 8.19 4.07
C GLU A 409 5.74 7.31 3.36
N SER A 410 5.34 6.08 2.99
CA SER A 410 6.23 5.14 2.30
C SER A 410 5.44 4.02 1.62
N TYR A 411 6.14 3.03 1.05
CA TYR A 411 5.53 1.88 0.36
C TYR A 411 4.49 2.29 -0.67
N HIS A 412 4.90 3.17 -1.56
CA HIS A 412 4.05 3.76 -2.59
C HIS A 412 4.07 2.95 -3.88
N ALA A 413 2.96 2.99 -4.61
CA ALA A 413 2.79 2.38 -5.93
C ALA A 413 2.01 3.33 -6.84
N TRP A 414 2.32 3.30 -8.15
CA TRP A 414 1.52 3.94 -9.19
C TRP A 414 0.39 3.03 -9.63
N SER A 415 -0.77 3.61 -9.94
CA SER A 415 -1.80 2.92 -10.71
C SER A 415 -1.32 2.65 -12.15
N SER A 416 -1.94 1.71 -12.85
CA SER A 416 -1.59 1.38 -14.24
C SER A 416 -1.74 2.56 -15.20
N THR A 417 -2.65 3.48 -14.89
CA THR A 417 -2.87 4.72 -15.64
C THR A 417 -1.86 5.82 -15.31
N GLY A 418 -1.14 5.71 -14.19
CA GLY A 418 -0.28 6.76 -13.65
C GLY A 418 -1.02 7.99 -13.11
N LYS A 419 -2.35 7.93 -13.00
CA LYS A 419 -3.19 9.02 -12.48
C LYS A 419 -3.45 8.92 -10.97
N TRP A 420 -3.11 7.81 -10.36
CA TRP A 420 -3.30 7.56 -8.94
C TRP A 420 -2.03 7.00 -8.32
N ILE A 421 -1.79 7.38 -7.08
CA ILE A 421 -0.82 6.72 -6.21
C ILE A 421 -1.52 6.15 -4.99
N LEU A 422 -1.00 5.02 -4.52
CA LEU A 422 -1.41 4.34 -3.30
C LEU A 422 -0.18 4.21 -2.41
N PHE A 423 -0.30 4.56 -1.14
CA PHE A 423 0.83 4.52 -0.22
C PHE A 423 0.39 4.24 1.21
N ALA A 424 1.34 3.82 2.04
CA ALA A 424 1.14 3.62 3.46
C ALA A 424 1.54 4.89 4.23
N SER A 425 0.71 5.31 5.20
CA SER A 425 1.00 6.41 6.11
C SER A 425 0.64 6.03 7.55
N ARG A 426 1.32 6.65 8.51
CA ARG A 426 1.05 6.50 9.96
C ARG A 426 0.37 7.73 10.57
N ARG A 427 -0.18 8.61 9.74
CA ARG A 427 -0.77 9.90 10.16
C ARG A 427 -2.00 9.75 11.06
N ASP A 428 -2.68 8.61 11.01
CA ASP A 428 -3.96 8.42 11.68
C ASP A 428 -3.78 8.21 13.20
N ASP A 429 -2.92 7.28 13.61
CA ASP A 429 -2.72 6.91 15.02
C ASP A 429 -1.25 6.73 15.44
N THR A 430 -0.30 7.00 14.56
CA THR A 430 1.14 6.85 14.74
C THR A 430 1.66 5.40 14.93
N ASN A 431 0.79 4.44 15.21
CA ASN A 431 1.15 3.05 15.51
C ASN A 431 0.98 2.12 14.32
N TYR A 432 -0.13 2.31 13.58
CA TYR A 432 -0.47 1.46 12.44
C TYR A 432 -0.32 2.24 11.13
N SER A 433 0.22 1.59 10.11
CA SER A 433 0.17 2.15 8.77
C SER A 433 -1.20 1.87 8.15
N ARG A 434 -1.80 2.94 7.60
CA ARG A 434 -3.06 2.92 6.85
C ARG A 434 -2.78 3.21 5.38
N LEU A 435 -3.68 2.81 4.49
CA LEU A 435 -3.54 3.09 3.07
C LEU A 435 -4.22 4.40 2.70
N TYR A 436 -3.50 5.23 1.98
CA TYR A 436 -3.96 6.48 1.42
C TYR A 436 -3.85 6.46 -0.10
N ILE A 437 -4.79 7.10 -0.75
CA ILE A 437 -4.84 7.25 -2.21
C ILE A 437 -4.78 8.75 -2.52
N ALA A 438 -4.00 9.13 -3.54
CA ALA A 438 -3.98 10.50 -4.04
C ALA A 438 -4.05 10.53 -5.58
N HIS A 439 -4.75 11.51 -6.11
CA HIS A 439 -4.76 11.81 -7.53
C HIS A 439 -3.45 12.51 -7.93
N MET A 440 -2.91 12.14 -9.07
CA MET A 440 -1.70 12.72 -9.64
C MET A 440 -2.03 13.59 -10.85
N ASN A 441 -1.63 14.84 -10.77
CA ASN A 441 -1.81 15.81 -11.83
C ASN A 441 -0.78 15.62 -12.96
N ASP A 442 -1.05 16.14 -14.14
CA ASP A 442 -0.16 16.04 -15.32
C ASP A 442 1.19 16.72 -15.12
N ASP A 443 1.27 17.68 -14.20
CA ASP A 443 2.50 18.39 -13.84
C ASP A 443 3.33 17.67 -12.75
N GLY A 444 2.88 16.48 -12.30
CA GLY A 444 3.56 15.67 -11.28
C GLY A 444 3.28 16.10 -9.84
N THR A 445 2.37 17.05 -9.62
CA THR A 445 1.84 17.34 -8.28
C THR A 445 0.73 16.36 -7.92
N SER A 446 0.32 16.33 -6.66
CA SER A 446 -0.82 15.54 -6.21
C SER A 446 -1.92 16.42 -5.64
N ASP A 447 -3.14 15.89 -5.64
CA ASP A 447 -4.23 16.41 -4.82
C ASP A 447 -4.12 15.85 -3.39
N LYS A 448 -4.99 16.34 -2.49
CA LYS A 448 -5.08 15.86 -1.11
C LYS A 448 -5.34 14.35 -1.07
N ALA A 449 -4.51 13.64 -0.33
CA ALA A 449 -4.69 12.21 -0.14
C ALA A 449 -5.90 11.91 0.75
N PHE A 450 -6.59 10.79 0.46
CA PHE A 450 -7.70 10.31 1.25
C PHE A 450 -7.46 8.88 1.75
N LEU A 451 -7.95 8.59 2.94
CA LEU A 451 -7.88 7.26 3.57
C LEU A 451 -8.70 6.25 2.76
N LEU A 452 -8.18 5.04 2.56
CA LEU A 452 -8.88 3.95 1.87
C LEU A 452 -10.28 3.74 2.48
N PRO A 453 -11.36 3.89 1.71
CA PRO A 453 -12.72 3.78 2.23
C PRO A 453 -13.02 2.40 2.81
N GLN A 454 -13.80 2.35 3.90
CA GLN A 454 -14.27 1.14 4.55
C GLN A 454 -15.80 1.16 4.68
N GLU A 455 -16.39 -0.01 4.86
CA GLU A 455 -17.87 -0.17 4.97
C GLU A 455 -18.44 0.51 6.21
N GLU A 456 -17.64 0.60 7.28
CA GLU A 456 -18.01 1.21 8.56
C GLU A 456 -17.07 2.37 8.89
N SER A 457 -17.60 3.50 9.37
CA SER A 457 -16.80 4.68 9.73
C SER A 457 -15.88 4.43 10.93
N GLU A 458 -16.17 3.43 11.75
CA GLU A 458 -15.41 3.04 12.94
C GLU A 458 -14.35 1.96 12.66
N TYR A 459 -14.26 1.45 11.42
CA TYR A 459 -13.37 0.33 11.08
C TYR A 459 -11.95 0.53 11.59
N TYR A 460 -11.37 1.70 11.37
CA TYR A 460 -9.98 1.96 11.76
C TYR A 460 -9.79 2.15 13.26
N ASP A 461 -10.84 2.46 14.03
CA ASP A 461 -10.77 2.57 15.49
C ASP A 461 -10.47 1.20 16.15
N PHE A 462 -10.91 0.11 15.50
CA PHE A 462 -10.78 -1.26 16.01
C PHE A 462 -9.79 -2.13 15.21
N PHE A 463 -9.28 -1.63 14.08
CA PHE A 463 -8.40 -2.40 13.21
C PHE A 463 -6.96 -2.41 13.72
N ASP A 464 -6.56 -3.51 14.36
CA ASP A 464 -5.30 -3.69 15.07
C ASP A 464 -4.13 -4.20 14.19
N ARG A 465 -4.16 -3.98 12.87
CA ARG A 465 -3.11 -4.40 11.94
C ARG A 465 -2.63 -3.24 11.07
N SER A 466 -1.37 -3.33 10.65
CA SER A 466 -0.77 -2.41 9.67
C SER A 466 -0.90 -2.95 8.25
N PHE A 467 -1.23 -2.08 7.32
CA PHE A 467 -1.10 -2.35 5.89
C PHE A 467 0.37 -2.16 5.47
N ASN A 468 0.86 -3.04 4.63
CA ASN A 468 2.27 -3.03 4.21
C ASN A 468 2.40 -3.38 2.72
N VAL A 469 3.24 -2.63 2.02
CA VAL A 469 3.56 -2.80 0.60
C VAL A 469 2.30 -2.97 -0.25
N PRO A 470 1.49 -1.91 -0.39
CA PRO A 470 0.32 -1.99 -1.25
C PRO A 470 0.73 -1.98 -2.73
N GLU A 471 0.02 -2.76 -3.55
CA GLU A 471 0.21 -2.84 -5.00
C GLU A 471 -1.15 -2.76 -5.71
N PHE A 472 -1.21 -2.08 -6.83
CA PHE A 472 -2.39 -2.08 -7.70
C PHE A 472 -2.45 -3.34 -8.56
N MET A 473 -3.67 -3.76 -8.90
CA MET A 473 -3.93 -4.87 -9.81
C MET A 473 -5.12 -4.56 -10.71
N VAL A 474 -5.04 -4.98 -11.97
CA VAL A 474 -6.13 -4.81 -12.95
C VAL A 474 -7.15 -5.96 -12.92
N GLU A 475 -6.83 -7.02 -12.21
CA GLU A 475 -7.66 -8.23 -12.06
C GLU A 475 -7.35 -8.91 -10.72
N PRO A 476 -8.28 -9.67 -10.13
CA PRO A 476 -8.03 -10.38 -8.89
C PRO A 476 -7.13 -11.60 -9.13
N VAL A 477 -6.42 -12.03 -8.08
CA VAL A 477 -5.69 -13.31 -8.08
C VAL A 477 -6.70 -14.44 -8.14
N SER A 478 -6.64 -15.22 -9.22
CA SER A 478 -7.54 -16.35 -9.47
C SER A 478 -7.03 -17.68 -8.92
N ILE A 479 -5.72 -17.77 -8.63
CA ILE A 479 -5.11 -18.96 -8.03
C ILE A 479 -5.63 -19.10 -6.59
N THR A 480 -6.15 -20.27 -6.28
CA THR A 480 -6.75 -20.50 -4.95
C THR A 480 -5.69 -20.62 -3.86
N PRO A 481 -6.02 -20.26 -2.60
CA PRO A 481 -5.12 -20.48 -1.47
C PRO A 481 -4.66 -21.94 -1.34
N HIS A 482 -5.50 -22.90 -1.74
CA HIS A 482 -5.15 -24.33 -1.70
C HIS A 482 -4.04 -24.68 -2.69
N GLU A 483 -4.10 -24.16 -3.92
CA GLU A 483 -3.05 -24.36 -4.92
C GLU A 483 -1.71 -23.79 -4.44
N PHE A 484 -1.71 -22.61 -3.83
CA PHE A 484 -0.51 -22.05 -3.21
C PHE A 484 0.03 -22.94 -2.09
N VAL A 485 -0.83 -23.47 -1.22
CA VAL A 485 -0.47 -24.38 -0.11
C VAL A 485 0.25 -25.63 -0.64
N GLU A 486 -0.26 -26.26 -1.68
CA GLU A 486 0.35 -27.46 -2.26
C GLU A 486 1.76 -27.16 -2.82
N VAL A 487 1.93 -26.01 -3.46
CA VAL A 487 3.24 -25.58 -3.96
C VAL A 487 4.21 -25.24 -2.81
N VAL A 488 3.73 -24.57 -1.75
CA VAL A 488 4.56 -24.23 -0.58
C VAL A 488 5.05 -25.48 0.14
N LYS A 489 4.24 -26.53 0.23
CA LYS A 489 4.62 -27.83 0.82
C LYS A 489 5.60 -28.61 -0.05
N GLY A 490 5.57 -28.41 -1.36
CA GLY A 490 6.43 -29.11 -2.31
C GLY A 490 7.90 -28.67 -2.24
N ASP A 491 8.75 -29.35 -3.01
CA ASP A 491 10.16 -29.02 -3.13
C ASP A 491 10.36 -27.71 -3.94
N ALA A 492 11.38 -26.94 -3.56
CA ALA A 492 11.77 -25.75 -4.31
C ALA A 492 12.72 -26.09 -5.44
N VAL A 493 12.53 -25.46 -6.58
CA VAL A 493 13.51 -25.45 -7.68
C VAL A 493 14.70 -24.58 -7.25
N ASN A 494 15.90 -25.14 -7.21
CA ASN A 494 17.12 -24.39 -6.91
C ASN A 494 17.63 -23.70 -8.16
N VAL A 495 17.79 -22.38 -8.10
CA VAL A 495 18.39 -21.61 -9.19
C VAL A 495 19.90 -21.81 -9.24
N LYS A 496 20.49 -21.48 -10.37
CA LYS A 496 21.94 -21.45 -10.55
C LYS A 496 22.44 -20.02 -10.63
N TYR A 497 23.60 -19.76 -10.06
CA TYR A 497 24.28 -18.49 -10.27
C TYR A 497 24.97 -18.47 -11.64
N SER A 498 24.85 -17.35 -12.34
CA SER A 498 25.61 -17.06 -13.56
C SER A 498 26.27 -15.68 -13.42
N ALA A 499 27.56 -15.59 -13.77
CA ALA A 499 28.27 -14.31 -13.73
C ALA A 499 27.80 -13.29 -14.79
N GLY A 500 26.94 -13.71 -15.69
CA GLY A 500 26.27 -12.88 -16.69
C GLY A 500 25.02 -13.56 -17.21
N PHE A 501 24.13 -12.76 -17.78
CA PHE A 501 22.83 -13.21 -18.26
C PHE A 501 22.88 -13.78 -19.69
N LYS A 502 24.07 -14.29 -20.12
CA LYS A 502 24.30 -14.91 -21.44
C LYS A 502 23.80 -16.34 -21.48
#